data_846fcc296bfff6b7e18d09d747ed0184
#
_entry.id   846fcc296bfff6b7e18d09d747ed0184
#
_cell.length_a   1.000
_cell.length_b   1.000
_cell.length_c   1.000
_cell.angle_alpha   90.00
_cell.angle_beta   90.00
_cell.angle_gamma   90.00
#
_symmetry.space_group_name_H-M   'P 1'
#
loop_
_entity.id
_entity.type
_entity.pdbx_description
1 polymer ?
#
loop_
_entity_poly.entity_id
_entity_poly.type
_entity_poly.pdbx_seq_one_letter_code
_entity_poly.pdbx_strand_id
1 'polypeptide(L)'
;ALDELVLSTMFKAGCRFFSYAPESGSRKTLDRIHKQVDPTTMLTSMRAAVKVGFDVKANIVFGFPGQTLSEVLESFWYILKMAFIGIHDVPVFPFTPYPGTELFNQLVKEGKIRPNDPGYGLWLSHNIYNTPDSIRSWSKHIPNWLMKPLTIGGMGFFYSFQFIFRPWRFIAMLSRLVRRQPRTFLDRALQEILVNFVLEKRRRVKFIPLM
;
A
#
# COMPACT_ATOMS: atom_id res chain seq x y z
N ALA A 1 19.57 7.44 4.37
CA ALA A 1 18.69 7.98 3.32
C ALA A 1 19.55 8.46 2.16
N LEU A 2 19.04 8.39 0.93
CA LEU A 2 19.75 8.92 -0.25
C LEU A 2 19.66 10.44 -0.26
N ASP A 3 20.77 11.11 -0.55
CA ASP A 3 20.82 12.54 -0.72
C ASP A 3 20.49 12.97 -2.18
N GLU A 4 20.34 14.28 -2.39
CA GLU A 4 19.95 14.83 -3.70
C GLU A 4 21.03 14.59 -4.78
N LEU A 5 22.31 14.53 -4.41
CA LEU A 5 23.42 14.29 -5.34
C LEU A 5 23.38 12.88 -5.90
N VAL A 6 23.22 11.89 -5.02
CA VAL A 6 23.11 10.48 -5.41
C VAL A 6 21.87 10.28 -6.27
N LEU A 7 20.70 10.83 -5.85
CA LEU A 7 19.45 10.74 -6.61
C LEU A 7 19.58 11.38 -8.00
N SER A 8 20.20 12.55 -8.11
CA SER A 8 20.44 13.22 -9.40
C SER A 8 21.34 12.39 -10.32
N THR A 9 22.36 11.75 -9.76
CA THR A 9 23.27 10.88 -10.51
C THR A 9 22.52 9.64 -11.04
N MET A 10 21.70 8.99 -10.19
CA MET A 10 20.86 7.86 -10.59
C MET A 10 19.87 8.27 -11.69
N PHE A 11 19.28 9.45 -11.59
CA PHE A 11 18.35 9.95 -12.60
C PHE A 11 19.04 10.20 -13.94
N LYS A 12 20.23 10.79 -13.94
CA LYS A 12 21.06 10.99 -15.13
C LYS A 12 21.46 9.65 -15.77
N ALA A 13 21.71 8.64 -14.95
CA ALA A 13 22.02 7.28 -15.40
C ALA A 13 20.80 6.50 -15.97
N GLY A 14 19.60 7.13 -15.99
CA GLY A 14 18.40 6.53 -16.59
C GLY A 14 17.39 5.94 -15.61
N CYS A 15 17.64 5.96 -14.30
CA CYS A 15 16.65 5.54 -13.31
C CYS A 15 15.48 6.54 -13.26
N ARG A 16 14.23 6.04 -13.28
CA ARG A 16 13.02 6.89 -13.35
C ARG A 16 12.04 6.58 -12.24
N PHE A 17 12.15 5.44 -11.60
CA PHE A 17 11.22 4.97 -10.59
C PHE A 17 11.96 4.66 -9.28
N PHE A 18 11.35 5.07 -8.17
CA PHE A 18 11.88 4.79 -6.84
C PHE A 18 10.79 4.25 -5.92
N SER A 19 11.04 3.11 -5.28
CA SER A 19 10.13 2.53 -4.30
C SER A 19 10.77 2.59 -2.91
N TYR A 20 10.13 3.33 -2.01
CA TYR A 20 10.47 3.37 -0.61
C TYR A 20 9.58 2.41 0.18
N ALA A 21 10.10 1.88 1.26
CA ALA A 21 9.39 1.01 2.18
C ALA A 21 9.47 1.59 3.62
N PRO A 22 8.77 2.70 3.91
CA PRO A 22 8.72 3.22 5.27
C PRO A 22 8.04 2.27 6.25
N GLU A 23 7.14 1.41 5.79
CA GLU A 23 6.28 0.46 6.52
C GLU A 23 5.30 1.16 7.45
N SER A 24 5.73 2.11 8.28
CA SER A 24 4.91 2.84 9.24
C SER A 24 5.40 4.27 9.43
N GLY A 25 4.49 5.17 9.78
CA GLY A 25 4.81 6.51 10.28
C GLY A 25 5.06 6.55 11.78
N SER A 26 4.82 5.45 12.50
CA SER A 26 5.01 5.35 13.94
C SER A 26 6.38 4.79 14.30
N ARG A 27 7.16 5.56 15.07
CA ARG A 27 8.46 5.12 15.57
C ARG A 27 8.33 3.84 16.41
N LYS A 28 7.30 3.75 17.26
CA LYS A 28 7.04 2.57 18.11
C LYS A 28 6.81 1.31 17.27
N THR A 29 6.08 1.42 16.16
CA THR A 29 5.89 0.31 15.23
C THR A 29 7.22 -0.08 14.58
N LEU A 30 8.00 0.88 14.10
CA LEU A 30 9.29 0.64 13.43
C LEU A 30 10.29 -0.02 14.37
N ASP A 31 10.39 0.43 15.61
CA ASP A 31 11.26 -0.18 16.63
C ASP A 31 10.86 -1.63 16.91
N ARG A 32 9.53 -1.92 17.01
CA ARG A 32 9.00 -3.26 17.23
C ARG A 32 9.32 -4.24 16.11
N ILE A 33 9.35 -3.77 14.87
CA ILE A 33 9.68 -4.60 13.69
C ILE A 33 11.17 -4.55 13.34
N HIS A 34 11.99 -3.99 14.23
CA HIS A 34 13.45 -3.81 14.05
C HIS A 34 13.84 -3.06 12.77
N LYS A 35 12.97 -2.15 12.31
CA LYS A 35 13.22 -1.29 11.14
C LYS A 35 14.01 -0.06 11.57
N GLN A 36 15.32 -0.08 11.38
CA GLN A 36 16.24 1.02 11.73
C GLN A 36 16.14 2.17 10.70
N VAL A 37 14.96 2.80 10.63
CA VAL A 37 14.71 3.92 9.71
C VAL A 37 14.04 5.04 10.49
N ASP A 38 14.53 6.26 10.32
CA ASP A 38 13.86 7.44 10.82
C ASP A 38 12.84 7.96 9.78
N PRO A 39 11.53 8.05 10.12
CA PRO A 39 10.50 8.52 9.20
C PRO A 39 10.76 9.91 8.65
N THR A 40 11.34 10.82 9.46
CA THR A 40 11.62 12.20 9.04
C THR A 40 12.71 12.25 7.99
N THR A 41 13.81 11.53 8.23
CA THR A 41 14.92 11.41 7.29
C THR A 41 14.48 10.73 5.99
N MET A 42 13.63 9.71 6.07
CA MET A 42 13.08 9.05 4.88
C MET A 42 12.19 10.02 4.09
N LEU A 43 11.35 10.81 4.76
CA LEU A 43 10.49 11.81 4.10
C LEU A 43 11.32 12.88 3.37
N THR A 44 12.45 13.28 3.93
CA THR A 44 13.40 14.20 3.30
C THR A 44 13.99 13.61 2.02
N SER A 45 14.41 12.35 2.05
CA SER A 45 14.90 11.63 0.87
C SER A 45 13.81 11.47 -0.20
N MET A 46 12.58 11.13 0.19
CA MET A 46 11.44 11.06 -0.73
C MET A 46 11.16 12.40 -1.41
N ARG A 47 11.22 13.51 -0.64
CA ARG A 47 11.05 14.87 -1.19
C ARG A 47 12.14 15.19 -2.21
N ALA A 48 13.40 14.85 -1.93
CA ALA A 48 14.50 15.03 -2.87
C ALA A 48 14.29 14.20 -4.14
N ALA A 49 13.83 12.94 -4.03
CA ALA A 49 13.54 12.09 -5.18
C ALA A 49 12.42 12.68 -6.06
N VAL A 50 11.34 13.18 -5.44
CA VAL A 50 10.25 13.87 -6.17
C VAL A 50 10.77 15.13 -6.88
N LYS A 51 11.61 15.93 -6.20
CA LYS A 51 12.21 17.16 -6.76
C LYS A 51 13.11 16.86 -7.96
N VAL A 52 13.88 15.78 -7.92
CA VAL A 52 14.74 15.34 -9.04
C VAL A 52 13.91 14.85 -10.24
N GLY A 53 12.67 14.44 -10.04
CA GLY A 53 11.76 14.00 -11.10
C GLY A 53 11.46 12.51 -11.15
N PHE A 54 11.81 11.74 -10.11
CA PHE A 54 11.44 10.34 -10.02
C PHE A 54 9.94 10.14 -9.85
N ASP A 55 9.40 9.08 -10.45
CA ASP A 55 8.14 8.49 -10.03
C ASP A 55 8.36 7.75 -8.70
N VAL A 56 7.85 8.30 -7.60
CA VAL A 56 8.10 7.80 -6.25
C VAL A 56 6.88 7.06 -5.71
N LYS A 57 7.11 5.83 -5.26
CA LYS A 57 6.16 5.00 -4.52
C LYS A 57 6.63 4.81 -3.09
N ALA A 58 5.70 4.76 -2.12
CA ALA A 58 6.01 4.48 -0.71
C ALA A 58 5.01 3.49 -0.13
N ASN A 59 5.49 2.35 0.36
CA ASN A 59 4.64 1.28 0.89
C ASN A 59 4.41 1.47 2.39
N ILE A 60 3.13 1.41 2.81
CA ILE A 60 2.72 1.40 4.22
C ILE A 60 2.09 0.05 4.54
N VAL A 61 2.30 -0.42 5.77
CA VAL A 61 1.78 -1.71 6.24
C VAL A 61 1.06 -1.52 7.57
N PHE A 62 -0.14 -2.11 7.67
CA PHE A 62 -0.94 -2.12 8.90
C PHE A 62 -1.13 -3.53 9.43
N GLY A 63 -1.45 -3.65 10.71
CA GLY A 63 -1.77 -4.93 11.35
C GLY A 63 -0.57 -5.73 11.86
N PHE A 64 0.58 -5.07 12.09
CA PHE A 64 1.72 -5.70 12.75
C PHE A 64 1.36 -6.22 14.15
N PRO A 65 1.98 -7.31 14.62
CA PRO A 65 1.84 -7.77 15.99
C PRO A 65 2.04 -6.62 16.98
N GLY A 66 1.10 -6.45 17.90
CA GLY A 66 1.13 -5.40 18.92
C GLY A 66 0.90 -3.95 18.46
N GLN A 67 0.65 -3.70 17.18
CA GLN A 67 0.34 -2.36 16.68
C GLN A 67 -0.98 -1.86 17.26
N THR A 68 -1.03 -0.59 17.67
CA THR A 68 -2.23 0.07 18.20
C THR A 68 -2.89 0.97 17.16
N LEU A 69 -4.15 1.35 17.40
CA LEU A 69 -4.85 2.31 16.52
C LEU A 69 -4.19 3.69 16.54
N SER A 70 -3.60 4.12 17.67
CA SER A 70 -2.86 5.38 17.72
C SER A 70 -1.62 5.35 16.79
N GLU A 71 -0.90 4.24 16.72
CA GLU A 71 0.22 4.06 15.81
C GLU A 71 -0.22 4.03 14.33
N VAL A 72 -1.42 3.51 14.07
CA VAL A 72 -2.02 3.60 12.73
C VAL A 72 -2.37 5.05 12.38
N LEU A 73 -2.91 5.84 13.32
CA LEU A 73 -3.19 7.28 13.11
C LEU A 73 -1.91 8.09 12.87
N GLU A 74 -0.80 7.77 13.55
CA GLU A 74 0.52 8.35 13.24
C GLU A 74 0.92 8.06 11.79
N SER A 75 0.62 6.86 11.29
CA SER A 75 0.87 6.49 9.89
C SER A 75 -0.04 7.22 8.91
N PHE A 76 -1.32 7.49 9.24
CA PHE A 76 -2.19 8.37 8.45
C PHE A 76 -1.63 9.79 8.35
N TRP A 77 -1.11 10.32 9.46
CA TRP A 77 -0.43 11.62 9.45
C TRP A 77 0.82 11.62 8.56
N TYR A 78 1.55 10.53 8.56
CA TYR A 78 2.70 10.35 7.68
C TYR A 78 2.29 10.25 6.20
N ILE A 79 1.19 9.55 5.89
CA ILE A 79 0.58 9.48 4.55
C ILE A 79 0.18 10.87 4.05
N LEU A 80 -0.39 11.72 4.92
CA LEU A 80 -0.73 13.10 4.58
C LEU A 80 0.51 13.92 4.19
N LYS A 81 1.61 13.77 4.97
CA LYS A 81 2.89 14.41 4.64
C LYS A 81 3.42 13.93 3.28
N MET A 82 3.29 12.63 2.97
CA MET A 82 3.67 12.07 1.67
C MET A 82 2.82 12.62 0.54
N ALA A 83 1.51 12.79 0.72
CA ALA A 83 0.64 13.43 -0.25
C ALA A 83 1.06 14.89 -0.49
N PHE A 84 1.37 15.63 0.57
CA PHE A 84 1.80 17.03 0.50
C PHE A 84 3.11 17.21 -0.28
N ILE A 85 4.14 16.37 -0.05
CA ILE A 85 5.41 16.45 -0.77
C ILE A 85 5.33 15.94 -2.21
N GLY A 86 4.25 15.26 -2.59
CA GLY A 86 3.98 14.86 -3.95
C GLY A 86 4.44 13.46 -4.34
N ILE A 87 4.48 12.53 -3.39
CA ILE A 87 4.64 11.10 -3.70
C ILE A 87 3.61 10.70 -4.76
N HIS A 88 3.96 9.77 -5.65
CA HIS A 88 3.09 9.39 -6.78
C HIS A 88 2.10 8.30 -6.42
N ASP A 89 2.51 7.39 -5.53
CA ASP A 89 1.71 6.22 -5.15
C ASP A 89 2.01 5.80 -3.70
N VAL A 90 0.97 5.59 -2.89
CA VAL A 90 1.10 5.08 -1.52
C VAL A 90 0.13 3.93 -1.31
N PRO A 91 0.48 2.71 -1.73
CA PRO A 91 -0.29 1.55 -1.38
C PRO A 91 -0.16 1.23 0.11
N VAL A 92 -1.28 0.80 0.69
CA VAL A 92 -1.36 0.36 2.07
C VAL A 92 -1.68 -1.13 2.08
N PHE A 93 -0.83 -1.94 2.70
CA PHE A 93 -0.97 -3.39 2.75
C PHE A 93 -1.25 -3.89 4.16
N PRO A 94 -1.97 -5.00 4.32
CA PRO A 94 -2.00 -5.72 5.58
C PRO A 94 -0.64 -6.41 5.80
N PHE A 95 -0.19 -6.46 7.06
CA PHE A 95 1.00 -7.23 7.40
C PHE A 95 0.79 -8.71 7.09
N THR A 96 1.76 -9.30 6.40
CA THR A 96 1.79 -10.72 6.08
C THR A 96 3.07 -11.33 6.65
N PRO A 97 2.97 -12.28 7.58
CA PRO A 97 4.14 -12.93 8.16
C PRO A 97 4.76 -13.90 7.14
N TYR A 98 5.99 -13.66 6.73
CA TYR A 98 6.72 -14.56 5.83
C TYR A 98 7.53 -15.60 6.62
N PRO A 99 7.54 -16.88 6.20
CA PRO A 99 8.37 -17.91 6.82
C PRO A 99 9.83 -17.49 6.88
N GLY A 100 10.49 -17.83 8.01
CA GLY A 100 11.88 -17.49 8.25
C GLY A 100 12.10 -16.10 8.88
N THR A 101 11.07 -15.26 8.96
CA THR A 101 11.18 -13.99 9.69
C THR A 101 10.95 -14.17 11.18
N GLU A 102 11.53 -13.28 11.98
CA GLU A 102 11.38 -13.29 13.46
C GLU A 102 9.90 -13.20 13.87
N LEU A 103 9.13 -12.28 13.27
CA LEU A 103 7.70 -12.12 13.53
C LEU A 103 6.89 -13.36 13.15
N PHE A 104 7.24 -14.06 12.08
CA PHE A 104 6.62 -15.34 11.73
C PHE A 104 6.87 -16.38 12.84
N ASN A 105 8.13 -16.54 13.24
CA ASN A 105 8.51 -17.51 14.27
C ASN A 105 7.85 -17.19 15.62
N GLN A 106 7.72 -15.91 15.96
CA GLN A 106 6.97 -15.46 17.14
C GLN A 106 5.50 -15.88 17.05
N LEU A 107 4.82 -15.63 15.93
CA LEU A 107 3.42 -15.99 15.73
C LEU A 107 3.19 -17.51 15.73
N VAL A 108 4.16 -18.29 15.27
CA VAL A 108 4.13 -19.76 15.38
C VAL A 108 4.24 -20.18 16.85
N LYS A 109 5.18 -19.61 17.63
CA LYS A 109 5.32 -19.88 19.07
C LYS A 109 4.08 -19.51 19.87
N GLU A 110 3.40 -18.42 19.46
CA GLU A 110 2.13 -17.98 20.05
C GLU A 110 0.92 -18.84 19.62
N GLY A 111 1.11 -19.84 18.77
CA GLY A 111 0.05 -20.71 18.24
C GLY A 111 -0.91 -20.02 17.27
N LYS A 112 -0.58 -18.82 16.80
CA LYS A 112 -1.40 -18.03 15.86
C LYS A 112 -1.25 -18.47 14.40
N ILE A 113 -0.12 -19.07 14.07
CA ILE A 113 0.19 -19.67 12.78
C ILE A 113 0.53 -21.14 12.98
N ARG A 114 -0.07 -22.00 12.17
CA ARG A 114 0.35 -23.39 12.01
C ARG A 114 1.11 -23.51 10.71
N PRO A 115 2.39 -23.92 10.69
CA PRO A 115 3.23 -23.94 9.49
C PRO A 115 2.62 -24.72 8.30
N ASN A 116 1.80 -25.73 8.59
CA ASN A 116 1.14 -26.59 7.61
C ASN A 116 -0.35 -26.23 7.39
N ASP A 117 -0.79 -25.04 7.82
CA ASP A 117 -2.18 -24.60 7.63
C ASP A 117 -2.46 -24.40 6.12
N PRO A 118 -3.45 -25.13 5.55
CA PRO A 118 -3.84 -24.95 4.14
C PRO A 118 -4.26 -23.52 3.81
N GLY A 119 -4.77 -22.76 4.81
CA GLY A 119 -5.15 -21.35 4.68
C GLY A 119 -3.95 -20.40 4.58
N TYR A 120 -2.73 -20.86 4.84
CA TYR A 120 -1.56 -19.99 4.85
C TYR A 120 -1.30 -19.30 3.49
N GLY A 121 -1.56 -20.00 2.40
CA GLY A 121 -1.46 -19.44 1.04
C GLY A 121 -2.40 -18.26 0.79
N LEU A 122 -3.56 -18.24 1.45
CA LEU A 122 -4.51 -17.13 1.37
C LEU A 122 -3.97 -15.86 2.03
N TRP A 123 -3.19 -15.99 3.10
CA TRP A 123 -2.58 -14.85 3.79
C TRP A 123 -1.43 -14.23 2.99
N LEU A 124 -0.77 -15.01 2.16
CA LEU A 124 0.25 -14.53 1.22
C LEU A 124 -0.35 -13.79 0.02
N SER A 125 -1.62 -14.03 -0.25
CA SER A 125 -2.35 -13.34 -1.31
C SER A 125 -2.64 -11.90 -0.90
N HIS A 126 -1.86 -10.96 -1.41
CA HIS A 126 -2.01 -9.52 -1.15
C HIS A 126 -3.12 -8.87 -1.97
N ASN A 127 -3.96 -9.67 -2.59
CA ASN A 127 -5.05 -9.15 -3.41
C ASN A 127 -6.22 -8.73 -2.54
N ILE A 128 -6.16 -7.52 -2.00
CA ILE A 128 -7.17 -6.89 -1.15
C ILE A 128 -8.55 -6.89 -1.83
N TYR A 129 -8.59 -6.89 -3.16
CA TYR A 129 -9.83 -6.79 -3.94
C TYR A 129 -10.45 -8.15 -4.24
N ASN A 130 -9.64 -9.18 -4.46
CA ASN A 130 -10.11 -10.50 -4.90
C ASN A 130 -10.29 -11.51 -3.76
N THR A 131 -9.63 -11.32 -2.61
CA THR A 131 -9.73 -12.22 -1.46
C THR A 131 -9.94 -11.45 -0.15
N PRO A 132 -11.15 -10.91 0.07
CA PRO A 132 -11.44 -10.11 1.28
C PRO A 132 -11.17 -10.86 2.59
N ASP A 133 -11.34 -12.17 2.59
CA ASP A 133 -11.19 -13.04 3.76
C ASP A 133 -9.71 -13.34 4.11
N SER A 134 -8.78 -13.00 3.21
CA SER A 134 -7.33 -13.14 3.46
C SER A 134 -6.74 -12.00 4.31
N ILE A 135 -7.48 -10.90 4.47
CA ILE A 135 -7.00 -9.74 5.23
C ILE A 135 -7.18 -10.00 6.73
N ARG A 136 -6.07 -10.23 7.42
CA ARG A 136 -6.06 -10.52 8.84
C ARG A 136 -5.24 -9.49 9.61
N SER A 137 -5.70 -9.11 10.81
CA SER A 137 -4.89 -8.40 11.79
C SER A 137 -4.08 -9.39 12.60
N TRP A 138 -2.80 -9.10 12.79
CA TRP A 138 -1.95 -9.83 13.72
C TRP A 138 -1.79 -9.10 15.05
N SER A 139 -2.39 -7.92 15.15
CA SER A 139 -2.47 -7.16 16.39
C SER A 139 -3.71 -7.56 17.20
N LYS A 140 -3.52 -7.70 18.52
CA LYS A 140 -4.63 -7.85 19.49
C LYS A 140 -5.43 -6.55 19.69
N HIS A 141 -4.86 -5.41 19.27
CA HIS A 141 -5.47 -4.08 19.45
C HIS A 141 -6.27 -3.60 18.23
N ILE A 142 -6.18 -4.31 17.11
CA ILE A 142 -6.88 -3.98 15.87
C ILE A 142 -7.71 -5.20 15.46
N PRO A 143 -9.04 -5.12 15.52
CA PRO A 143 -9.89 -6.25 15.12
C PRO A 143 -9.83 -6.49 13.61
N ASN A 144 -10.01 -7.75 13.19
CA ASN A 144 -9.91 -8.16 11.79
C ASN A 144 -10.84 -7.38 10.86
N TRP A 145 -12.08 -7.10 11.28
CA TRP A 145 -13.05 -6.37 10.49
C TRP A 145 -12.61 -4.93 10.12
N LEU A 146 -11.73 -4.34 10.95
CA LEU A 146 -11.23 -3.00 10.74
C LEU A 146 -10.05 -2.95 9.76
N MET A 147 -9.38 -4.07 9.51
CA MET A 147 -8.19 -4.09 8.64
C MET A 147 -8.51 -3.67 7.21
N LYS A 148 -9.58 -4.20 6.61
CA LYS A 148 -9.99 -3.81 5.25
C LYS A 148 -10.35 -2.32 5.15
N PRO A 149 -11.20 -1.74 6.03
CA PRO A 149 -11.42 -0.30 6.09
C PRO A 149 -10.14 0.52 6.26
N LEU A 150 -9.21 0.10 7.11
CA LEU A 150 -7.96 0.83 7.34
C LEU A 150 -7.05 0.82 6.10
N THR A 151 -6.89 -0.32 5.43
CA THR A 151 -6.02 -0.42 4.24
C THR A 151 -6.60 0.34 3.06
N ILE A 152 -7.88 0.15 2.75
CA ILE A 152 -8.57 0.89 1.68
C ILE A 152 -8.68 2.37 2.03
N GLY A 153 -9.04 2.68 3.28
CA GLY A 153 -9.15 4.05 3.78
C GLY A 153 -7.81 4.79 3.74
N GLY A 154 -6.69 4.13 4.06
CA GLY A 154 -5.36 4.72 3.97
C GLY A 154 -4.97 5.11 2.55
N MET A 155 -5.26 4.25 1.56
CA MET A 155 -5.08 4.58 0.15
C MET A 155 -6.03 5.70 -0.30
N GLY A 156 -7.32 5.59 0.02
CA GLY A 156 -8.31 6.61 -0.31
C GLY A 156 -7.96 7.98 0.28
N PHE A 157 -7.49 8.01 1.52
CA PHE A 157 -7.01 9.22 2.20
C PHE A 157 -5.82 9.84 1.45
N PHE A 158 -4.83 9.04 1.08
CA PHE A 158 -3.69 9.52 0.29
C PHE A 158 -4.13 10.16 -1.03
N TYR A 159 -4.91 9.45 -1.85
CA TYR A 159 -5.31 9.95 -3.16
C TYR A 159 -6.24 11.16 -3.08
N SER A 160 -7.14 11.21 -2.07
CA SER A 160 -7.99 12.38 -1.85
C SER A 160 -7.16 13.65 -1.64
N PHE A 161 -6.20 13.61 -0.71
CA PHE A 161 -5.33 14.76 -0.47
C PHE A 161 -4.37 15.02 -1.63
N GLN A 162 -3.86 13.98 -2.29
CA GLN A 162 -3.03 14.16 -3.47
C GLN A 162 -3.77 14.91 -4.58
N PHE A 163 -5.04 14.60 -4.83
CA PHE A 163 -5.85 15.26 -5.86
C PHE A 163 -6.26 16.68 -5.44
N ILE A 164 -6.47 16.94 -4.13
CA ILE A 164 -6.66 18.29 -3.63
C ILE A 164 -5.42 19.15 -3.87
N PHE A 165 -4.23 18.65 -3.52
CA PHE A 165 -2.98 19.40 -3.68
C PHE A 165 -2.50 19.48 -5.13
N ARG A 166 -2.88 18.51 -6.00
CA ARG A 166 -2.44 18.36 -7.39
C ARG A 166 -3.58 17.89 -8.30
N PRO A 167 -4.60 18.76 -8.58
CA PRO A 167 -5.79 18.35 -9.34
C PRO A 167 -5.48 17.82 -10.75
N TRP A 168 -4.38 18.27 -11.38
CA TRP A 168 -3.95 17.73 -12.67
C TRP A 168 -3.63 16.22 -12.63
N ARG A 169 -3.25 15.66 -11.47
CA ARG A 169 -3.01 14.21 -11.31
C ARG A 169 -4.31 13.40 -11.40
N PHE A 170 -5.43 13.97 -10.97
CA PHE A 170 -6.75 13.37 -11.17
C PHE A 170 -7.09 13.27 -12.67
N ILE A 171 -6.89 14.34 -13.43
CA ILE A 171 -7.10 14.37 -14.89
C ILE A 171 -6.17 13.35 -15.58
N ALA A 172 -4.90 13.30 -15.17
CA ALA A 172 -3.94 12.33 -15.69
C ALA A 172 -4.34 10.88 -15.38
N MET A 173 -4.90 10.60 -14.20
CA MET A 173 -5.44 9.29 -13.83
C MET A 173 -6.60 8.90 -14.78
N LEU A 174 -7.57 9.78 -14.99
CA LEU A 174 -8.68 9.52 -15.91
C LEU A 174 -8.18 9.23 -17.34
N SER A 175 -7.21 10.00 -17.83
CA SER A 175 -6.58 9.76 -19.13
C SER A 175 -5.90 8.38 -19.22
N ARG A 176 -5.19 7.95 -18.15
CA ARG A 176 -4.56 6.62 -18.09
C ARG A 176 -5.57 5.49 -18.05
N LEU A 177 -6.70 5.66 -17.35
CA LEU A 177 -7.80 4.69 -17.33
C LEU A 177 -8.38 4.47 -18.73
N VAL A 178 -8.65 5.56 -19.47
CA VAL A 178 -9.14 5.50 -20.86
C VAL A 178 -8.12 4.82 -21.79
N ARG A 179 -6.84 5.17 -21.65
CA ARG A 179 -5.75 4.61 -22.47
C ARG A 179 -5.32 3.21 -22.04
N ARG A 180 -5.84 2.67 -20.92
CA ARG A 180 -5.47 1.39 -20.33
C ARG A 180 -3.96 1.27 -20.03
N GLN A 181 -3.37 2.35 -19.53
CA GLN A 181 -1.93 2.44 -19.19
C GLN A 181 -1.75 2.74 -17.69
N PRO A 182 -2.00 1.76 -16.80
CA PRO A 182 -1.93 2.00 -15.37
C PRO A 182 -0.48 2.27 -14.93
N ARG A 183 -0.30 3.31 -14.13
CA ARG A 183 0.99 3.65 -13.50
C ARG A 183 0.95 3.46 -11.99
N THR A 184 -0.15 3.84 -11.34
CA THR A 184 -0.31 3.78 -9.89
C THR A 184 -1.09 2.53 -9.48
N PHE A 185 -1.06 2.22 -8.19
CA PHE A 185 -1.87 1.15 -7.62
C PHE A 185 -3.37 1.44 -7.80
N LEU A 186 -3.79 2.70 -7.64
CA LEU A 186 -5.19 3.11 -7.89
C LEU A 186 -5.61 2.88 -9.34
N ASP A 187 -4.75 3.22 -10.32
CA ASP A 187 -5.06 3.01 -11.73
C ASP A 187 -5.36 1.52 -12.00
N ARG A 188 -4.54 0.61 -11.43
CA ARG A 188 -4.71 -0.84 -11.58
C ARG A 188 -6.00 -1.33 -10.94
N ALA A 189 -6.26 -0.91 -9.70
CA ALA A 189 -7.46 -1.27 -8.97
C ALA A 189 -8.74 -0.82 -9.71
N LEU A 190 -8.77 0.40 -10.20
CA LEU A 190 -9.90 0.92 -10.98
C LEU A 190 -10.08 0.18 -12.31
N GLN A 191 -8.98 -0.17 -13.00
CA GLN A 191 -9.06 -0.98 -14.22
C GLN A 191 -9.61 -2.38 -13.96
N GLU A 192 -9.18 -3.06 -12.91
CA GLU A 192 -9.71 -4.37 -12.52
C GLU A 192 -11.20 -4.31 -12.22
N ILE A 193 -11.65 -3.31 -11.48
CA ILE A 193 -13.07 -3.08 -11.18
C ILE A 193 -13.86 -2.87 -12.48
N LEU A 194 -13.38 -2.02 -13.38
CA LEU A 194 -14.03 -1.75 -14.66
C LEU A 194 -14.10 -3.00 -15.55
N VAL A 195 -13.01 -3.77 -15.63
CA VAL A 195 -12.97 -5.02 -16.41
C VAL A 195 -13.94 -6.06 -15.84
N ASN A 196 -13.94 -6.26 -14.53
CA ASN A 196 -14.84 -7.20 -13.88
C ASN A 196 -16.31 -6.80 -14.07
N PHE A 197 -16.63 -5.51 -13.92
CA PHE A 197 -17.99 -5.00 -14.17
C PHE A 197 -18.45 -5.23 -15.62
N VAL A 198 -17.58 -4.99 -16.61
CA VAL A 198 -17.88 -5.24 -18.03
C VAL A 198 -18.05 -6.73 -18.31
N LEU A 199 -17.21 -7.60 -17.72
CA LEU A 199 -17.31 -9.05 -17.89
C LEU A 199 -18.58 -9.61 -17.25
N GLU A 200 -18.95 -9.17 -16.06
CA GLU A 200 -20.21 -9.54 -15.41
C GLU A 200 -21.44 -9.10 -16.23
N LYS A 201 -21.42 -7.86 -16.75
CA LYS A 201 -22.48 -7.35 -17.63
C LYS A 201 -22.61 -8.19 -18.90
N ARG A 202 -21.49 -8.60 -19.52
CA ARG A 202 -21.49 -9.50 -20.69
C ARG A 202 -22.01 -10.90 -20.36
N ARG A 203 -21.74 -11.44 -19.17
CA ARG A 203 -22.27 -12.73 -18.73
C ARG A 203 -23.79 -12.67 -18.53
N ARG A 204 -24.32 -11.60 -17.92
CA ARG A 204 -25.78 -11.41 -17.72
C ARG A 204 -26.53 -11.27 -19.05
N VAL A 205 -25.96 -10.62 -20.03
CA VAL A 205 -26.58 -10.47 -21.36
C VAL A 205 -26.61 -11.79 -22.15
N LYS A 206 -25.68 -12.72 -21.92
CA LYS A 206 -25.68 -14.05 -22.55
C LYS A 206 -26.68 -15.05 -21.94
N PHE A 207 -27.28 -14.73 -20.81
CA PHE A 207 -28.28 -15.58 -20.11
C PHE A 207 -29.75 -15.11 -20.32
N ILE A 208 -30.06 -14.38 -21.38
CA ILE A 208 -31.44 -14.19 -21.77
C ILE A 208 -31.81 -15.42 -22.62
N PRO A 209 -32.61 -16.38 -22.13
CA PRO A 209 -33.10 -17.47 -22.96
C PRO A 209 -33.98 -16.87 -24.04
N LEU A 210 -33.68 -17.18 -25.29
CA LEU A 210 -34.59 -16.97 -26.40
C LEU A 210 -35.83 -17.84 -26.11
N MET A 211 -36.94 -17.23 -25.70
CA MET A 211 -38.25 -17.84 -25.73
C MET A 211 -38.78 -17.84 -27.16
#